data_9c58a21c77a0a92f244636612674cd11
#
_entry.id   9c58a21c77a0a92f244636612674cd11
#
_cell.length_a   1.000
_cell.length_b   1.000
_cell.length_c   1.000
_cell.angle_alpha   90.00
_cell.angle_beta   90.00
_cell.angle_gamma   90.00
#
_symmetry.space_group_name_H-M   'P 1'
#
loop_
_entity.id
_entity.type
_entity.pdbx_description
1 polymer ?
#
loop_
_entity_poly.entity_id
_entity_poly.type
_entity_poly.pdbx_seq_one_letter_code
_entity_poly.pdbx_strand_id
1 'polypeptide(L)'
;MRNWFAVMLMTVGIAGTAQAMGDKVPVDESRERWERPGDVIAREAPGQAGEQAEAGEGPQIFLPPEGEPRDWEWQARLIVVFADTPQNPAFLQQMRALESGVPALLDRDVVVITDTDPGAASAWRRVLRPEGFSMVLIDKDGTVMLRKPVPWDMREISRAIDRFPLRRQEMGRSGMLP
;
A
#
# COMPACT_ATOMS: atom_id res chain seq x y z
N MET A 1 -28.43 -33.70 -13.86
CA MET A 1 -28.21 -35.06 -13.38
C MET A 1 -27.00 -35.07 -12.52
N ARG A 2 -27.31 -35.14 -11.29
CA ARG A 2 -26.94 -36.07 -10.17
C ARG A 2 -25.54 -35.86 -9.68
N ASN A 3 -25.47 -35.16 -8.52
CA ASN A 3 -25.40 -35.69 -7.14
C ASN A 3 -24.31 -36.76 -6.95
N TRP A 4 -23.40 -36.55 -6.06
CA TRP A 4 -23.22 -37.41 -4.89
C TRP A 4 -22.41 -36.76 -3.76
N PHE A 5 -23.06 -36.82 -2.65
CA PHE A 5 -22.72 -36.76 -1.24
C PHE A 5 -21.64 -37.79 -0.84
N ALA A 6 -20.79 -37.45 0.10
CA ALA A 6 -20.48 -38.35 1.22
C ALA A 6 -19.94 -37.56 2.43
N VAL A 7 -20.74 -37.52 3.43
CA VAL A 7 -20.45 -37.20 4.83
C VAL A 7 -19.71 -38.38 5.46
N MET A 8 -18.66 -38.15 6.22
CA MET A 8 -18.20 -39.13 7.20
C MET A 8 -17.77 -38.44 8.52
N LEU A 9 -18.67 -38.59 9.46
CA LEU A 9 -18.53 -38.28 10.89
C LEU A 9 -17.81 -39.46 11.55
N MET A 10 -16.79 -39.23 12.35
CA MET A 10 -16.29 -40.21 13.30
C MET A 10 -15.93 -39.54 14.63
N THR A 11 -16.83 -39.70 15.58
CA THR A 11 -16.65 -39.49 17.01
C THR A 11 -16.02 -40.73 17.63
N VAL A 12 -14.98 -40.57 18.43
CA VAL A 12 -14.66 -41.51 19.50
C VAL A 12 -14.18 -40.72 20.72
N GLY A 13 -14.97 -40.78 21.78
CA GLY A 13 -14.58 -40.34 23.10
C GLY A 13 -13.92 -41.48 23.89
N ILE A 14 -13.00 -41.14 24.74
CA ILE A 14 -12.66 -41.97 25.91
C ILE A 14 -12.39 -41.05 27.10
N ALA A 15 -13.19 -41.28 28.16
CA ALA A 15 -12.99 -40.74 29.48
C ALA A 15 -11.90 -41.52 30.22
N GLY A 16 -11.11 -40.82 31.01
CA GLY A 16 -10.15 -41.43 31.92
C GLY A 16 -9.96 -40.55 33.17
N THR A 17 -10.59 -40.92 34.24
CA THR A 17 -10.45 -40.39 35.61
C THR A 17 -9.25 -41.03 36.33
N ALA A 18 -8.50 -40.23 37.10
CA ALA A 18 -7.82 -40.61 38.36
C ALA A 18 -7.11 -39.38 38.92
N GLN A 19 -7.58 -38.81 39.99
CA GLN A 19 -7.32 -39.00 41.40
C GLN A 19 -5.89 -38.65 41.89
N ALA A 20 -5.85 -37.52 42.56
CA ALA A 20 -5.24 -37.15 43.83
C ALA A 20 -3.93 -37.85 44.28
N MET A 21 -2.96 -37.04 44.57
CA MET A 21 -2.28 -37.12 45.88
C MET A 21 -1.44 -35.85 46.09
N GLY A 22 -1.68 -35.18 47.22
CA GLY A 22 -0.99 -33.99 47.64
C GLY A 22 0.42 -34.28 48.13
N ASP A 23 1.26 -33.34 47.90
CA ASP A 23 2.50 -33.16 48.68
C ASP A 23 2.66 -31.70 48.99
N LYS A 24 2.59 -31.40 50.29
CA LYS A 24 2.89 -30.13 50.89
C LYS A 24 4.42 -29.90 50.78
N VAL A 25 4.80 -28.93 49.99
CA VAL A 25 6.16 -28.41 50.05
C VAL A 25 6.22 -27.31 51.13
N PRO A 26 7.18 -27.35 52.07
CA PRO A 26 7.24 -26.38 53.15
C PRO A 26 7.62 -25.00 52.62
N VAL A 27 6.89 -24.01 53.16
CA VAL A 27 7.15 -22.61 52.97
C VAL A 27 8.44 -22.28 53.73
N ASP A 28 9.48 -21.90 53.00
CA ASP A 28 10.71 -21.35 53.57
C ASP A 28 10.48 -19.88 53.96
N GLU A 29 10.30 -19.69 55.28
CA GLU A 29 10.06 -18.41 55.94
C GLU A 29 11.34 -17.59 56.14
N SER A 30 12.29 -17.57 55.20
CA SER A 30 13.53 -16.85 55.40
C SER A 30 13.97 -16.08 54.15
N ARG A 31 13.16 -15.15 53.71
CA ARG A 31 13.63 -14.02 52.87
C ARG A 31 12.67 -12.82 52.92
N GLU A 32 12.23 -12.41 54.10
CA GLU A 32 11.91 -11.00 54.33
C GLU A 32 13.24 -10.23 54.39
N ARG A 33 13.64 -9.65 53.26
CA ARG A 33 14.64 -8.63 53.28
C ARG A 33 14.40 -7.56 52.19
N TRP A 34 13.80 -6.44 52.72
CA TRP A 34 13.89 -5.07 52.25
C TRP A 34 13.44 -4.74 50.81
N GLU A 35 12.22 -4.51 50.68
CA GLU A 35 11.72 -3.53 49.75
C GLU A 35 11.63 -2.17 50.43
N ARG A 36 12.51 -1.27 50.06
CA ARG A 36 12.38 0.15 50.43
C ARG A 36 11.25 0.73 49.58
N PRO A 37 10.33 1.51 50.17
CA PRO A 37 9.34 2.22 49.38
C PRO A 37 10.04 3.39 48.67
N GLY A 38 10.30 3.23 47.37
CA GLY A 38 10.92 4.32 46.59
C GLY A 38 11.38 3.94 45.18
N ASP A 39 11.53 2.67 44.84
CA ASP A 39 12.14 2.26 43.55
C ASP A 39 11.19 1.52 42.59
N VAL A 40 9.92 1.82 42.64
CA VAL A 40 9.00 1.45 41.55
C VAL A 40 8.98 2.56 40.49
N ILE A 41 10.12 2.78 39.85
CA ILE A 41 10.05 3.34 38.51
C ILE A 41 9.54 2.19 37.64
N ALA A 42 8.24 2.18 37.41
CA ALA A 42 7.62 1.37 36.39
C ALA A 42 8.33 1.66 35.07
N ARG A 43 9.21 0.75 34.70
CA ARG A 43 9.78 0.72 33.36
C ARG A 43 8.68 0.16 32.48
N GLU A 44 7.74 1.04 32.11
CA GLU A 44 6.86 0.77 31.00
C GLU A 44 7.74 0.49 29.79
N ALA A 45 7.71 -0.76 29.36
CA ALA A 45 8.19 -1.11 28.04
C ALA A 45 7.44 -0.20 27.06
N PRO A 46 8.12 0.47 26.12
CA PRO A 46 7.43 1.22 25.11
C PRO A 46 6.56 0.21 24.36
N GLY A 47 5.24 0.30 24.57
CA GLY A 47 4.26 -0.35 23.72
C GLY A 47 4.62 0.01 22.31
N GLN A 48 4.66 -0.98 21.45
CA GLN A 48 4.64 -0.81 20.01
C GLN A 48 3.31 -0.11 19.68
N ALA A 49 3.29 1.20 19.87
CA ALA A 49 2.37 2.05 19.16
C ALA A 49 2.76 1.85 17.69
N GLY A 50 1.92 1.11 16.97
CA GLY A 50 1.97 1.13 15.53
C GLY A 50 1.98 2.60 15.14
N GLU A 51 3.08 3.01 14.57
CA GLU A 51 3.22 4.28 13.91
C GLU A 51 2.29 4.20 12.68
N GLN A 52 1.01 4.40 12.94
CA GLN A 52 0.11 4.89 11.93
C GLN A 52 0.65 6.29 11.65
N ALA A 53 1.49 6.37 10.62
CA ALA A 53 1.82 7.64 10.03
C ALA A 53 0.49 8.30 9.70
N GLU A 54 0.11 9.30 10.50
CA GLU A 54 -0.96 10.21 10.15
C GLU A 54 -0.56 10.80 8.80
N ALA A 55 -1.23 10.29 7.75
CA ALA A 55 -1.11 10.83 6.41
C ALA A 55 -1.50 12.31 6.54
N GLY A 56 -0.52 13.20 6.37
CA GLY A 56 -0.74 14.64 6.46
C GLY A 56 -1.94 15.04 5.61
N GLU A 57 -2.72 16.02 6.06
CA GLU A 57 -3.98 16.54 5.49
C GLU A 57 -3.84 17.14 4.06
N GLY A 58 -2.92 16.63 3.26
CA GLY A 58 -2.78 16.96 1.85
C GLY A 58 -3.56 15.98 0.97
N PRO A 59 -3.91 16.36 -0.26
CA PRO A 59 -4.55 15.43 -1.19
C PRO A 59 -3.66 14.22 -1.42
N GLN A 60 -4.17 13.03 -1.08
CA GLN A 60 -3.44 11.78 -1.24
C GLN A 60 -3.38 11.42 -2.73
N ILE A 61 -2.24 11.67 -3.35
CA ILE A 61 -2.04 11.40 -4.78
C ILE A 61 -1.35 10.08 -5.07
N PHE A 62 -0.76 9.42 -4.05
CA PHE A 62 -0.12 8.12 -4.19
C PHE A 62 -1.06 7.04 -3.64
N LEU A 63 -1.51 6.13 -4.49
CA LEU A 63 -2.53 5.14 -4.17
C LEU A 63 -2.07 3.73 -4.49
N PRO A 64 -2.57 2.73 -3.76
CA PRO A 64 -2.39 1.32 -4.11
C PRO A 64 -3.17 0.97 -5.39
N PRO A 65 -2.90 -0.21 -6.01
CA PRO A 65 -3.51 -0.61 -7.28
C PRO A 65 -4.93 -1.17 -7.10
N GLU A 66 -5.76 -0.46 -6.34
CA GLU A 66 -7.18 -0.80 -6.14
C GLU A 66 -8.04 -0.30 -7.30
N GLY A 67 -9.17 -0.96 -7.55
CA GLY A 67 -10.06 -0.61 -8.64
C GLY A 67 -9.49 -0.91 -10.04
N GLU A 68 -10.01 -0.22 -11.03
CA GLU A 68 -9.63 -0.36 -12.44
C GLU A 68 -9.25 1.00 -13.06
N PRO A 69 -8.44 1.01 -14.15
CA PRO A 69 -8.09 2.26 -14.83
C PRO A 69 -9.30 3.12 -15.23
N ARG A 70 -10.40 2.50 -15.65
CA ARG A 70 -11.61 3.19 -16.09
C ARG A 70 -12.34 3.93 -14.97
N ASP A 71 -12.13 3.55 -13.72
CA ASP A 71 -12.76 4.21 -12.58
C ASP A 71 -12.28 5.66 -12.42
N TRP A 72 -11.15 5.98 -13.06
CA TRP A 72 -10.51 7.28 -13.05
C TRP A 72 -10.79 8.13 -14.30
N GLU A 73 -11.52 7.59 -15.28
CA GLU A 73 -11.85 8.32 -16.49
C GLU A 73 -12.58 9.63 -16.15
N TRP A 74 -12.13 10.72 -16.74
CA TRP A 74 -12.61 12.08 -16.55
C TRP A 74 -12.41 12.68 -15.14
N GLN A 75 -11.82 11.93 -14.20
CA GLN A 75 -11.52 12.40 -12.86
C GLN A 75 -10.07 12.91 -12.77
N ALA A 76 -9.11 12.12 -13.15
CA ALA A 76 -7.70 12.44 -13.04
C ALA A 76 -6.87 11.85 -14.19
N ARG A 77 -5.68 12.39 -14.42
CA ARG A 77 -4.62 11.72 -15.18
C ARG A 77 -3.92 10.73 -14.29
N LEU A 78 -3.40 9.67 -14.87
CA LEU A 78 -2.75 8.63 -14.10
C LEU A 78 -1.30 8.48 -14.48
N ILE A 79 -0.46 8.34 -13.47
CA ILE A 79 0.87 7.77 -13.58
C ILE A 79 0.84 6.43 -12.86
N VAL A 80 0.98 5.34 -13.61
CA VAL A 80 1.00 4.00 -13.03
C VAL A 80 2.45 3.51 -13.03
N VAL A 81 2.98 3.19 -11.86
CA VAL A 81 4.36 2.73 -11.68
C VAL A 81 4.34 1.27 -11.25
N PHE A 82 4.83 0.41 -12.12
CA PHE A 82 4.96 -1.01 -11.88
C PHE A 82 6.38 -1.41 -11.55
N ALA A 83 6.53 -2.40 -10.68
CA ALA A 83 7.77 -3.11 -10.46
C ALA A 83 7.48 -4.55 -10.01
N ASP A 84 8.49 -5.39 -9.99
CA ASP A 84 8.34 -6.78 -9.50
C ASP A 84 8.50 -6.87 -8.00
N THR A 85 9.14 -5.88 -7.38
CA THR A 85 9.28 -5.74 -5.93
C THR A 85 9.33 -4.28 -5.52
N PRO A 86 8.94 -3.92 -4.29
CA PRO A 86 9.05 -2.56 -3.78
C PRO A 86 10.51 -2.07 -3.61
N GLN A 87 11.49 -3.01 -3.59
CA GLN A 87 12.92 -2.68 -3.50
C GLN A 87 13.59 -2.49 -4.86
N ASN A 88 12.85 -2.59 -5.95
CA ASN A 88 13.41 -2.37 -7.29
C ASN A 88 14.06 -0.98 -7.39
N PRO A 89 15.35 -0.88 -7.77
CA PRO A 89 16.06 0.41 -7.81
C PRO A 89 15.42 1.45 -8.72
N ALA A 90 14.89 1.02 -9.86
CA ALA A 90 14.20 1.92 -10.80
C ALA A 90 12.88 2.43 -10.22
N PHE A 91 12.14 1.57 -9.50
CA PHE A 91 10.94 1.96 -8.77
C PHE A 91 11.26 3.00 -7.70
N LEU A 92 12.23 2.75 -6.83
CA LEU A 92 12.65 3.68 -5.78
C LEU A 92 13.14 5.02 -6.35
N GLN A 93 13.85 5.00 -7.48
CA GLN A 93 14.27 6.22 -8.16
C GLN A 93 13.07 7.00 -8.68
N GLN A 94 12.11 6.33 -9.32
CA GLN A 94 10.91 6.96 -9.85
C GLN A 94 10.04 7.55 -8.74
N MET A 95 9.86 6.83 -7.64
CA MET A 95 9.07 7.33 -6.51
C MET A 95 9.67 8.60 -5.91
N ARG A 96 10.98 8.65 -5.67
CA ARG A 96 11.66 9.88 -5.21
C ARG A 96 11.46 11.06 -6.17
N ALA A 97 11.50 10.81 -7.48
CA ALA A 97 11.25 11.86 -8.46
C ALA A 97 9.81 12.38 -8.37
N LEU A 98 8.81 11.52 -8.26
CA LEU A 98 7.39 11.89 -8.14
C LEU A 98 7.10 12.61 -6.82
N GLU A 99 7.62 12.13 -5.71
CA GLU A 99 7.48 12.73 -4.38
C GLU A 99 8.07 14.15 -4.34
N SER A 100 9.21 14.37 -5.00
CA SER A 100 9.81 15.69 -5.09
C SER A 100 9.01 16.69 -5.94
N GLY A 101 8.07 16.22 -6.74
CA GLY A 101 7.29 17.00 -7.69
C GLY A 101 5.79 17.05 -7.42
N VAL A 102 5.33 16.72 -6.22
CA VAL A 102 3.90 16.70 -5.86
C VAL A 102 3.14 17.95 -6.29
N PRO A 103 3.61 19.19 -6.07
CA PRO A 103 2.88 20.38 -6.53
C PRO A 103 2.65 20.40 -8.05
N ALA A 104 3.63 19.96 -8.83
CA ALA A 104 3.52 19.91 -10.29
C ALA A 104 2.55 18.81 -10.76
N LEU A 105 2.41 17.72 -10.01
CA LEU A 105 1.43 16.66 -10.26
C LEU A 105 0.01 17.14 -9.96
N LEU A 106 -0.19 17.80 -8.83
CA LEU A 106 -1.49 18.38 -8.44
C LEU A 106 -1.97 19.42 -9.46
N ASP A 107 -1.08 20.33 -9.94
CA ASP A 107 -1.42 21.30 -10.98
C ASP A 107 -1.92 20.67 -12.29
N ARG A 108 -1.64 19.39 -12.48
CA ARG A 108 -2.00 18.62 -13.69
C ARG A 108 -3.09 17.59 -13.45
N ASP A 109 -3.74 17.64 -12.28
CA ASP A 109 -4.74 16.66 -11.84
C ASP A 109 -4.24 15.22 -11.97
N VAL A 110 -3.03 14.94 -11.48
CA VAL A 110 -2.39 13.63 -11.57
C VAL A 110 -2.56 12.85 -10.28
N VAL A 111 -2.93 11.59 -10.42
CA VAL A 111 -2.89 10.56 -9.38
C VAL A 111 -1.83 9.52 -9.76
N VAL A 112 -1.08 9.07 -8.77
CA VAL A 112 -0.03 8.05 -8.94
C VAL A 112 -0.53 6.74 -8.36
N ILE A 113 -0.57 5.71 -9.19
CA ILE A 113 -0.89 4.34 -8.76
C ILE A 113 0.41 3.54 -8.74
N THR A 114 0.65 2.81 -7.65
CA THR A 114 1.85 1.98 -7.50
C THR A 114 1.48 0.51 -7.37
N ASP A 115 2.13 -0.34 -8.13
CA ASP A 115 1.92 -1.79 -8.11
C ASP A 115 3.26 -2.51 -8.15
N THR A 116 3.65 -3.10 -7.03
CA THR A 116 4.93 -3.78 -6.86
C THR A 116 4.79 -5.28 -6.54
N ASP A 117 3.57 -5.82 -6.70
CA ASP A 117 3.29 -7.23 -6.47
C ASP A 117 2.69 -7.90 -7.72
N PRO A 118 3.52 -8.53 -8.57
CA PRO A 118 3.03 -9.30 -9.71
C PRO A 118 2.10 -10.45 -9.32
N GLY A 119 2.30 -11.02 -8.11
CA GLY A 119 1.51 -12.15 -7.61
C GLY A 119 0.06 -11.79 -7.31
N ALA A 120 -0.22 -10.55 -6.93
CA ALA A 120 -1.57 -10.06 -6.67
C ALA A 120 -2.44 -10.01 -7.94
N ALA A 121 -1.85 -10.06 -9.13
CA ALA A 121 -2.54 -10.04 -10.43
C ALA A 121 -3.62 -8.94 -10.50
N SER A 122 -3.29 -7.72 -10.10
CA SER A 122 -4.20 -6.59 -10.04
C SER A 122 -4.94 -6.35 -11.37
N ALA A 123 -6.07 -5.64 -11.33
CA ALA A 123 -6.77 -5.23 -12.54
C ALA A 123 -5.87 -4.36 -13.44
N TRP A 124 -5.02 -3.54 -12.83
CA TRP A 124 -4.03 -2.71 -13.51
C TRP A 124 -3.03 -3.53 -14.34
N ARG A 125 -2.49 -4.63 -13.76
CA ARG A 125 -1.59 -5.54 -14.49
C ARG A 125 -2.28 -6.29 -15.61
N ARG A 126 -3.53 -6.70 -15.39
CA ARG A 126 -4.30 -7.39 -16.45
C ARG A 126 -4.55 -6.49 -17.66
N VAL A 127 -4.87 -5.22 -17.43
CA VAL A 127 -5.16 -4.24 -18.48
C VAL A 127 -3.88 -3.72 -19.14
N LEU A 128 -2.91 -3.30 -18.33
CA LEU A 128 -1.73 -2.61 -18.82
C LEU A 128 -0.57 -3.54 -19.18
N ARG A 129 -0.55 -4.78 -18.69
CA ARG A 129 0.45 -5.83 -18.99
C ARG A 129 1.88 -5.34 -18.92
N PRO A 130 2.34 -4.84 -17.74
CA PRO A 130 3.71 -4.38 -17.57
C PRO A 130 4.69 -5.55 -17.59
N GLU A 131 5.93 -5.26 -18.00
CA GLU A 131 7.09 -6.15 -17.87
C GLU A 131 8.12 -5.49 -16.98
N GLY A 132 8.46 -6.13 -15.83
CA GLY A 132 9.41 -5.58 -14.87
C GLY A 132 9.06 -4.16 -14.41
N PHE A 133 10.05 -3.28 -14.33
CA PHE A 133 9.79 -1.86 -14.10
C PHE A 133 9.12 -1.23 -15.32
N SER A 134 8.00 -0.58 -15.11
CA SER A 134 7.28 0.15 -16.16
C SER A 134 6.53 1.35 -15.58
N MET A 135 6.71 2.53 -16.16
CA MET A 135 5.88 3.69 -15.90
C MET A 135 4.93 3.93 -17.07
N VAL A 136 3.65 4.08 -16.79
CA VAL A 136 2.60 4.31 -17.79
C VAL A 136 1.88 5.61 -17.47
N LEU A 137 1.77 6.50 -18.46
CA LEU A 137 1.01 7.75 -18.36
C LEU A 137 -0.29 7.60 -19.15
N ILE A 138 -1.40 7.94 -18.49
CA ILE A 138 -2.77 7.84 -19.03
C ILE A 138 -3.43 9.20 -18.92
N ASP A 139 -4.04 9.70 -20.00
CA ASP A 139 -4.82 10.95 -19.97
C ASP A 139 -6.21 10.72 -19.36
N LYS A 140 -6.94 11.78 -19.06
CA LYS A 140 -8.26 11.74 -18.40
C LYS A 140 -9.31 10.91 -19.14
N ASP A 141 -9.17 10.74 -20.46
CA ASP A 141 -10.07 9.91 -21.27
C ASP A 141 -9.74 8.41 -21.24
N GLY A 142 -8.82 7.98 -20.36
CA GLY A 142 -8.37 6.61 -20.28
C GLY A 142 -7.34 6.21 -21.34
N THR A 143 -6.95 7.12 -22.23
CA THR A 143 -5.97 6.83 -23.28
C THR A 143 -4.57 6.69 -22.70
N VAL A 144 -3.90 5.56 -22.97
CA VAL A 144 -2.48 5.37 -22.64
C VAL A 144 -1.62 6.22 -23.58
N MET A 145 -1.06 7.29 -23.05
CA MET A 145 -0.26 8.25 -23.82
C MET A 145 1.20 7.84 -23.95
N LEU A 146 1.74 7.19 -22.92
CA LEU A 146 3.15 6.90 -22.86
C LEU A 146 3.46 5.69 -21.99
N ARG A 147 4.48 4.90 -22.39
CA ARG A 147 5.07 3.83 -21.57
C ARG A 147 6.57 3.99 -21.54
N LYS A 148 7.17 3.85 -20.36
CA LYS A 148 8.61 3.94 -20.16
C LYS A 148 9.15 2.79 -19.30
N PRO A 149 10.13 2.04 -19.79
CA PRO A 149 10.78 0.97 -19.04
C PRO A 149 11.92 1.47 -18.14
N VAL A 150 12.11 2.78 -18.06
CA VAL A 150 13.16 3.43 -17.26
C VAL A 150 12.58 4.62 -16.50
N PRO A 151 13.13 4.95 -15.32
CA PRO A 151 12.68 6.13 -14.55
C PRO A 151 12.90 7.43 -15.33
N TRP A 152 11.97 8.36 -15.16
CA TRP A 152 12.00 9.72 -15.68
C TRP A 152 12.02 10.75 -14.56
N ASP A 153 12.67 11.88 -14.79
CA ASP A 153 12.59 13.00 -13.89
C ASP A 153 11.26 13.76 -14.00
N MET A 154 10.94 14.58 -13.00
CA MET A 154 9.68 15.35 -12.98
C MET A 154 9.56 16.34 -14.11
N ARG A 155 10.67 16.86 -14.63
CA ARG A 155 10.66 17.80 -15.77
C ARG A 155 10.23 17.09 -17.05
N GLU A 156 10.73 15.88 -17.27
CA GLU A 156 10.35 15.05 -18.43
C GLU A 156 8.88 14.67 -18.35
N ILE A 157 8.42 14.22 -17.18
CA ILE A 157 7.02 13.84 -16.92
C ILE A 157 6.10 15.04 -17.16
N SER A 158 6.38 16.19 -16.54
CA SER A 158 5.57 17.41 -16.69
C SER A 158 5.48 17.85 -18.15
N ARG A 159 6.60 17.87 -18.87
CA ARG A 159 6.64 18.22 -20.30
C ARG A 159 5.85 17.23 -21.16
N ALA A 160 5.85 15.95 -20.80
CA ALA A 160 5.05 14.94 -21.51
C ALA A 160 3.57 15.19 -21.31
N ILE A 161 3.12 15.39 -20.06
CA ILE A 161 1.73 15.66 -19.73
C ILE A 161 1.23 16.95 -20.38
N ASP A 162 2.03 18.02 -20.38
CA ASP A 162 1.66 19.31 -20.99
C ASP A 162 1.44 19.23 -22.52
N ARG A 163 1.89 18.15 -23.17
CA ARG A 163 1.64 17.87 -24.58
C ARG A 163 0.38 17.04 -24.83
N PHE A 164 -0.25 16.49 -23.79
CA PHE A 164 -1.46 15.70 -23.96
C PHE A 164 -2.60 16.54 -24.52
N PRO A 165 -3.43 15.97 -25.39
CA PRO A 165 -4.49 16.73 -26.07
C PRO A 165 -5.45 17.42 -25.10
N LEU A 166 -5.93 16.70 -24.07
CA LEU A 166 -6.84 17.25 -23.08
C LEU A 166 -6.17 18.34 -22.23
N ARG A 167 -4.93 18.15 -21.80
CA ARG A 167 -4.19 19.16 -21.02
C ARG A 167 -4.01 20.44 -21.83
N ARG A 168 -3.68 20.35 -23.11
CA ARG A 168 -3.59 21.52 -23.99
C ARG A 168 -4.91 22.28 -24.14
N GLN A 169 -6.02 21.57 -24.21
CA GLN A 169 -7.35 22.18 -24.24
C GLN A 169 -7.67 22.90 -22.94
N GLU A 170 -7.33 22.31 -21.79
CA GLU A 170 -7.52 22.92 -20.46
C GLU A 170 -6.71 24.23 -20.35
N MET A 171 -5.43 24.20 -20.70
CA MET A 171 -4.58 25.39 -20.67
C MET A 171 -5.09 26.48 -21.62
N GLY A 172 -5.59 26.13 -22.80
CA GLY A 172 -6.16 27.07 -23.76
C GLY A 172 -7.43 27.74 -23.21
N ARG A 173 -8.28 27.00 -22.50
CA ARG A 173 -9.49 27.55 -21.87
C ARG A 173 -9.17 28.46 -20.69
N SER A 174 -8.20 28.09 -19.85
CA SER A 174 -7.78 28.89 -18.69
C SER A 174 -7.17 30.23 -19.10
N GLY A 175 -6.51 30.31 -20.26
CA GLY A 175 -5.99 31.56 -20.83
C GLY A 175 -7.03 32.46 -21.48
N MET A 176 -8.29 32.01 -21.64
CA MET A 176 -9.39 32.75 -22.26
C MET A 176 -10.36 33.36 -21.25
N LEU A 177 -10.18 33.14 -19.95
CA LEU A 177 -10.99 33.80 -18.92
C LEU A 177 -10.42 35.19 -18.65
N PRO A 178 -11.25 36.26 -18.76
CA PRO A 178 -10.85 37.65 -18.51
C PRO A 178 -10.56 37.92 -17.04
#